data_5c95ace29b8f0ba943bfdc78f82c6328
#
_entry.id   5c95ace29b8f0ba943bfdc78f82c6328
#
_cell.length_a   1.000
_cell.length_b   1.000
_cell.length_c   1.000
_cell.angle_alpha   90.00
_cell.angle_beta   90.00
_cell.angle_gamma   90.00
#
_symmetry.space_group_name_H-M   'P 1'
#
loop_
_entity.id
_entity.type
_entity.pdbx_description
1 polymer ?
#
loop_
_entity_poly.entity_id
_entity_poly.type
_entity_poly.pdbx_seq_one_letter_code
_entity_poly.pdbx_strand_id
1 'polypeptide(L)'
;MSSTAPTLGDNRHSAMFFWPTPDRPVIDRGDGIYLWDQDGKRYIDACSGPQTANIGHGNARVREAMSAQAEKVSYAFRSHFLNEPAESLAREIVGLCPDGLDQVFFTSGGSEAVEACIKLARQYALAIGEATRYKVISRLPSYHGTTLGALSLTGDPAGFSMFAPMMVNMPKIPAPFCRYRPAGETEDEAALRFA
;
A
#
# COMPACT_ATOMS: atom_id res chain seq x y z
N MET A 1 14.35 -1.23 -43.72
CA MET A 1 13.31 -0.52 -42.97
C MET A 1 13.88 -0.27 -41.57
N SER A 2 14.31 0.96 -41.30
CA SER A 2 14.86 1.34 -39.99
C SER A 2 13.69 1.45 -38.99
N SER A 3 13.52 0.45 -38.17
CA SER A 3 12.63 0.53 -37.01
C SER A 3 13.33 1.37 -35.95
N THR A 4 13.11 2.68 -35.94
CA THR A 4 13.45 3.49 -34.79
C THR A 4 12.54 3.04 -33.64
N ALA A 5 13.09 2.43 -32.60
CA ALA A 5 12.35 2.13 -31.38
C ALA A 5 11.71 3.44 -30.88
N PRO A 6 10.45 3.40 -30.41
CA PRO A 6 9.79 4.59 -29.88
C PRO A 6 10.58 5.11 -28.68
N THR A 7 10.80 6.42 -28.63
CA THR A 7 11.45 7.07 -27.48
C THR A 7 10.48 7.02 -26.28
N LEU A 8 10.99 6.69 -25.12
CA LEU A 8 10.20 6.58 -23.86
C LEU A 8 9.45 7.90 -23.48
N GLY A 9 9.81 9.03 -24.10
CA GLY A 9 9.16 10.32 -23.85
C GLY A 9 7.79 10.53 -24.50
N ASP A 10 7.40 9.68 -25.45
CA ASP A 10 6.06 9.75 -26.05
C ASP A 10 5.11 8.76 -25.35
N ASN A 11 4.34 9.25 -24.37
CA ASN A 11 3.37 8.46 -23.60
C ASN A 11 2.31 7.74 -24.45
N ARG A 12 2.13 8.13 -25.73
CA ARG A 12 1.24 7.45 -26.68
C ARG A 12 1.77 6.08 -27.09
N HIS A 13 3.05 5.81 -26.84
CA HIS A 13 3.73 4.55 -27.18
C HIS A 13 4.15 3.74 -25.95
N SER A 14 3.72 4.14 -24.73
CA SER A 14 3.98 3.34 -23.55
C SER A 14 3.25 2.01 -23.63
N ALA A 15 3.98 0.92 -23.43
CA ALA A 15 3.39 -0.41 -23.30
C ALA A 15 2.76 -0.66 -21.90
N MET A 16 2.94 0.27 -20.97
CA MET A 16 2.33 0.16 -19.64
C MET A 16 0.89 0.69 -19.68
N PHE A 17 -0.05 -0.12 -19.19
CA PHE A 17 -1.44 0.29 -19.06
C PHE A 17 -1.63 1.10 -17.77
N PHE A 18 -1.98 2.37 -17.90
CA PHE A 18 -2.36 3.26 -16.80
C PHE A 18 -3.20 4.44 -17.35
N TRP A 19 -3.73 5.27 -16.43
CA TRP A 19 -4.46 6.48 -16.85
C TRP A 19 -3.60 7.32 -17.78
N PRO A 20 -4.13 7.72 -18.96
CA PRO A 20 -3.43 8.58 -19.87
C PRO A 20 -3.21 9.94 -19.19
N THR A 21 -1.96 10.23 -18.87
CA THR A 21 -1.52 11.53 -18.40
C THR A 21 -0.47 11.99 -19.39
N PRO A 22 -0.75 13.02 -20.20
CA PRO A 22 0.24 13.54 -21.14
C PRO A 22 1.46 14.09 -20.39
N ASP A 23 2.59 14.08 -21.06
CA ASP A 23 3.82 14.79 -20.68
C ASP A 23 4.42 14.38 -19.31
N ARG A 24 4.36 13.10 -18.95
CA ARG A 24 5.07 12.61 -17.78
C ARG A 24 6.58 12.61 -18.02
N PRO A 25 7.39 13.19 -17.11
CA PRO A 25 8.84 13.08 -17.21
C PRO A 25 9.28 11.62 -17.05
N VAL A 26 10.28 11.22 -17.81
CA VAL A 26 10.91 9.91 -17.69
C VAL A 26 12.06 10.03 -16.70
N ILE A 27 11.91 9.43 -15.53
CA ILE A 27 12.93 9.49 -14.48
C ILE A 27 14.09 8.58 -14.84
N ASP A 28 15.30 9.14 -14.77
CA ASP A 28 16.57 8.47 -15.04
C ASP A 28 17.25 7.98 -13.74
N ARG A 29 17.30 8.83 -12.71
CA ARG A 29 17.98 8.52 -11.46
C ARG A 29 17.34 9.20 -10.25
N GLY A 30 17.64 8.66 -9.05
CA GLY A 30 17.26 9.25 -7.78
C GLY A 30 18.40 9.21 -6.77
N ASP A 31 18.45 10.23 -5.89
CA ASP A 31 19.39 10.29 -4.77
C ASP A 31 18.74 11.05 -3.59
N GLY A 32 18.68 10.41 -2.44
CA GLY A 32 17.99 10.93 -1.27
C GLY A 32 16.53 11.30 -1.58
N ILE A 33 16.19 12.57 -1.45
CA ILE A 33 14.83 13.10 -1.73
C ILE A 33 14.67 13.60 -3.17
N TYR A 34 15.68 13.48 -4.02
CA TYR A 34 15.67 14.04 -5.35
C TYR A 34 15.54 12.99 -6.43
N LEU A 35 14.81 13.33 -7.49
CA LEU A 35 14.71 12.60 -8.74
C LEU A 35 15.20 13.48 -9.87
N TRP A 36 15.80 12.89 -10.91
CA TRP A 36 16.15 13.57 -12.15
C TRP A 36 15.56 12.82 -13.32
N ASP A 37 15.00 13.57 -14.27
CA ASP A 37 14.54 13.01 -15.53
C ASP A 37 15.68 12.89 -16.54
N GLN A 38 15.38 12.33 -17.70
CA GLN A 38 16.32 12.14 -18.80
C GLN A 38 16.86 13.46 -19.38
N ASP A 39 16.13 14.56 -19.20
CA ASP A 39 16.54 15.91 -19.61
C ASP A 39 17.41 16.60 -18.55
N GLY A 40 17.69 15.93 -17.42
CA GLY A 40 18.49 16.42 -16.32
C GLY A 40 17.73 17.36 -15.37
N LYS A 41 16.44 17.56 -15.54
CA LYS A 41 15.65 18.36 -14.63
C LYS A 41 15.46 17.63 -13.29
N ARG A 42 15.67 18.38 -12.20
CA ARG A 42 15.56 17.87 -10.84
C ARG A 42 14.17 18.13 -10.24
N TYR A 43 13.67 17.12 -9.55
CA TYR A 43 12.41 17.16 -8.79
C TYR A 43 12.67 16.80 -7.32
N ILE A 44 11.86 17.33 -6.42
CA ILE A 44 11.78 16.86 -5.04
C ILE A 44 10.67 15.82 -4.99
N ASP A 45 11.00 14.60 -4.57
CA ASP A 45 10.03 13.55 -4.31
C ASP A 45 9.44 13.73 -2.89
N ALA A 46 8.42 14.58 -2.79
CA ALA A 46 7.80 14.91 -1.52
C ALA A 46 6.78 13.85 -1.04
N CYS A 47 6.46 12.85 -1.85
CA CYS A 47 5.49 11.83 -1.49
C CYS A 47 6.03 10.39 -1.47
N SER A 48 7.23 10.17 -1.99
CA SER A 48 7.84 8.83 -2.06
C SER A 48 6.95 7.79 -2.76
N GLY A 49 6.21 8.22 -3.80
CA GLY A 49 5.11 7.44 -4.38
C GLY A 49 3.99 7.22 -3.36
N PRO A 50 3.43 6.01 -3.23
CA PRO A 50 2.50 5.67 -2.14
C PRO A 50 3.27 5.36 -0.83
N GLN A 51 4.19 6.25 -0.42
CA GLN A 51 5.02 6.14 0.79
C GLN A 51 5.98 4.92 0.79
N THR A 52 6.48 4.52 -0.36
CA THR A 52 7.33 3.32 -0.50
C THR A 52 8.83 3.61 -0.46
N ALA A 53 9.25 4.85 -0.78
CA ALA A 53 10.65 5.26 -0.78
C ALA A 53 11.04 6.15 0.42
N ASN A 54 10.50 5.87 1.62
CA ASN A 54 10.65 6.70 2.82
C ASN A 54 12.10 6.88 3.29
N ILE A 55 12.99 5.95 2.97
CA ILE A 55 14.41 6.04 3.27
C ILE A 55 15.21 6.83 2.22
N GLY A 56 14.52 7.37 1.22
CA GLY A 56 15.12 8.03 0.06
C GLY A 56 15.60 7.08 -1.02
N HIS A 57 15.90 7.68 -2.17
CA HIS A 57 16.41 6.97 -3.35
C HIS A 57 17.90 6.65 -3.22
N GLY A 58 18.36 5.58 -3.84
CA GLY A 58 19.77 5.25 -3.98
C GLY A 58 20.48 4.81 -2.68
N ASN A 59 19.77 4.42 -1.63
CA ASN A 59 20.39 4.00 -0.37
C ASN A 59 21.38 2.84 -0.57
N ALA A 60 22.66 3.12 -0.36
CA ALA A 60 23.75 2.17 -0.63
C ALA A 60 23.64 0.91 0.24
N ARG A 61 23.35 1.06 1.54
CA ARG A 61 23.26 -0.08 2.48
C ARG A 61 22.16 -1.07 2.05
N VAL A 62 21.01 -0.57 1.61
CA VAL A 62 19.89 -1.42 1.16
C VAL A 62 20.27 -2.12 -0.14
N ARG A 63 20.81 -1.40 -1.12
CA ARG A 63 21.26 -1.97 -2.39
C ARG A 63 22.29 -3.07 -2.20
N GLU A 64 23.31 -2.83 -1.38
CA GLU A 64 24.38 -3.80 -1.08
C GLU A 64 23.84 -5.03 -0.37
N ALA A 65 22.96 -4.85 0.62
CA ALA A 65 22.32 -5.97 1.33
C ALA A 65 21.43 -6.83 0.39
N MET A 66 20.69 -6.20 -0.51
CA MET A 66 19.87 -6.90 -1.52
C MET A 66 20.75 -7.68 -2.49
N SER A 67 21.83 -7.07 -3.00
CA SER A 67 22.76 -7.73 -3.91
C SER A 67 23.41 -8.95 -3.25
N ALA A 68 23.95 -8.77 -2.05
CA ALA A 68 24.60 -9.85 -1.30
C ALA A 68 23.64 -11.01 -0.97
N GLN A 69 22.37 -10.70 -0.68
CA GLN A 69 21.37 -11.75 -0.44
C GLN A 69 20.96 -12.46 -1.71
N ALA A 70 20.83 -11.74 -2.83
CA ALA A 70 20.47 -12.31 -4.13
C ALA A 70 21.57 -13.28 -4.65
N GLU A 71 22.84 -13.01 -4.35
CA GLU A 71 23.97 -13.94 -4.65
C GLU A 71 23.86 -15.26 -3.87
N LYS A 72 23.28 -15.25 -2.67
CA LYS A 72 23.13 -16.47 -1.84
C LYS A 72 21.92 -17.29 -2.24
N VAL A 73 20.76 -16.64 -2.25
CA VAL A 73 19.49 -17.27 -2.63
C VAL A 73 18.48 -16.18 -2.96
N SER A 74 17.85 -16.30 -4.13
CA SER A 74 16.84 -15.35 -4.61
C SER A 74 15.45 -15.62 -4.06
N TYR A 75 15.15 -16.87 -3.69
CA TYR A 75 13.83 -17.28 -3.21
C TYR A 75 13.89 -18.53 -2.34
N ALA A 76 13.21 -18.51 -1.20
CA ALA A 76 12.98 -19.66 -0.36
C ALA A 76 11.47 -19.78 -0.06
N PHE A 77 10.86 -20.88 -0.49
CA PHE A 77 9.42 -21.07 -0.31
C PHE A 77 9.07 -21.34 1.15
N ARG A 78 8.41 -20.38 1.77
CA ARG A 78 8.12 -20.35 3.21
C ARG A 78 7.40 -21.58 3.78
N SER A 79 6.68 -22.33 2.94
CA SER A 79 6.03 -23.57 3.40
C SER A 79 7.00 -24.73 3.62
N HIS A 80 8.23 -24.64 3.12
CA HIS A 80 9.23 -25.69 3.21
C HIS A 80 10.53 -25.24 3.85
N PHE A 81 10.83 -23.93 3.84
CA PHE A 81 12.12 -23.41 4.27
C PHE A 81 11.96 -22.12 5.09
N LEU A 82 12.79 -21.97 6.10
CA LEU A 82 13.00 -20.70 6.76
C LEU A 82 14.02 -19.86 5.98
N ASN A 83 13.93 -18.54 6.15
CA ASN A 83 14.85 -17.58 5.54
C ASN A 83 15.31 -16.60 6.62
N GLU A 84 16.61 -16.60 6.93
CA GLU A 84 17.13 -15.80 8.05
C GLU A 84 16.86 -14.28 7.92
N PRO A 85 17.00 -13.62 6.76
CA PRO A 85 16.61 -12.22 6.64
C PRO A 85 15.14 -11.95 6.97
N ALA A 86 14.22 -12.83 6.57
CA ALA A 86 12.79 -12.68 6.87
C ALA A 86 12.51 -12.91 8.37
N GLU A 87 13.12 -13.93 8.97
CA GLU A 87 12.99 -14.22 10.40
C GLU A 87 13.57 -13.09 11.26
N SER A 88 14.73 -12.53 10.88
CA SER A 88 15.35 -11.39 11.56
C SER A 88 14.45 -10.17 11.52
N LEU A 89 13.91 -9.82 10.34
CA LEU A 89 12.99 -8.71 10.19
C LEU A 89 11.71 -8.94 10.99
N ALA A 90 11.16 -10.15 11.01
CA ALA A 90 9.98 -10.47 11.80
C ALA A 90 10.23 -10.24 13.31
N ARG A 91 11.36 -10.69 13.85
CA ARG A 91 11.75 -10.44 15.24
C ARG A 91 11.87 -8.95 15.58
N GLU A 92 12.46 -8.17 14.69
CA GLU A 92 12.56 -6.72 14.89
C GLU A 92 11.20 -6.03 14.87
N ILE A 93 10.31 -6.41 13.95
CA ILE A 93 8.94 -5.86 13.89
C ILE A 93 8.17 -6.20 15.18
N VAL A 94 8.22 -7.46 15.63
CA VAL A 94 7.58 -7.89 16.87
C VAL A 94 8.09 -7.09 18.06
N GLY A 95 9.39 -6.82 18.14
CA GLY A 95 9.97 -5.99 19.19
C GLY A 95 9.48 -4.53 19.24
N LEU A 96 8.87 -4.05 18.16
CA LEU A 96 8.26 -2.71 18.05
C LEU A 96 6.73 -2.73 18.26
N CYS A 97 6.13 -3.91 18.34
CA CYS A 97 4.69 -4.07 18.49
C CYS A 97 4.27 -4.02 19.96
N PRO A 98 3.01 -3.69 20.26
CA PRO A 98 2.42 -3.90 21.59
C PRO A 98 2.41 -5.38 21.97
N ASP A 99 2.37 -5.64 23.28
CA ASP A 99 2.27 -7.00 23.83
C ASP A 99 1.11 -7.78 23.24
N GLY A 100 1.34 -9.03 22.90
CA GLY A 100 0.35 -9.93 22.29
C GLY A 100 0.36 -9.93 20.74
N LEU A 101 1.15 -9.07 20.09
CA LEU A 101 1.42 -9.12 18.65
C LEU A 101 2.81 -9.73 18.43
N ASP A 102 2.88 -11.03 18.40
CA ASP A 102 4.12 -11.82 18.45
C ASP A 102 4.46 -12.55 17.14
N GLN A 103 3.68 -12.33 16.09
CA GLN A 103 3.88 -12.95 14.78
C GLN A 103 3.70 -11.98 13.63
N VAL A 104 4.47 -12.17 12.57
CA VAL A 104 4.44 -11.37 11.35
C VAL A 104 4.10 -12.22 10.14
N PHE A 105 3.23 -11.73 9.29
CA PHE A 105 2.89 -12.33 8.01
C PHE A 105 3.23 -11.36 6.88
N PHE A 106 4.27 -11.68 6.11
CA PHE A 106 4.69 -10.88 4.97
C PHE A 106 3.83 -11.14 3.74
N THR A 107 3.48 -10.07 3.04
CA THR A 107 2.72 -10.06 1.77
C THR A 107 3.43 -9.20 0.73
N SER A 108 3.03 -9.31 -0.54
CA SER A 108 3.65 -8.54 -1.63
C SER A 108 3.16 -7.09 -1.71
N GLY A 109 2.08 -6.75 -1.04
CA GLY A 109 1.53 -5.38 -1.06
C GLY A 109 0.42 -5.14 -0.06
N GLY A 110 0.05 -3.86 0.12
CA GLY A 110 -0.96 -3.43 1.08
C GLY A 110 -2.34 -4.02 0.85
N SER A 111 -2.76 -4.17 -0.41
CA SER A 111 -4.05 -4.82 -0.74
C SER A 111 -4.09 -6.26 -0.25
N GLU A 112 -3.01 -7.03 -0.44
CA GLU A 112 -2.90 -8.40 0.03
C GLU A 112 -2.82 -8.48 1.56
N ALA A 113 -2.18 -7.51 2.21
CA ALA A 113 -2.17 -7.41 3.66
C ALA A 113 -3.58 -7.22 4.22
N VAL A 114 -4.38 -6.32 3.62
CA VAL A 114 -5.78 -6.12 4.00
C VAL A 114 -6.62 -7.38 3.76
N GLU A 115 -6.44 -8.06 2.62
CA GLU A 115 -7.10 -9.35 2.36
C GLU A 115 -6.74 -10.41 3.42
N ALA A 116 -5.49 -10.46 3.84
CA ALA A 116 -5.04 -11.36 4.90
C ALA A 116 -5.69 -11.02 6.25
N CYS A 117 -5.79 -9.73 6.60
CA CYS A 117 -6.46 -9.26 7.82
C CYS A 117 -7.95 -9.63 7.84
N ILE A 118 -8.67 -9.44 6.72
CA ILE A 118 -10.08 -9.81 6.60
C ILE A 118 -10.27 -11.32 6.84
N LYS A 119 -9.42 -12.13 6.22
CA LYS A 119 -9.46 -13.60 6.38
C LYS A 119 -9.12 -14.03 7.80
N LEU A 120 -8.10 -13.43 8.42
CA LEU A 120 -7.72 -13.71 9.80
C LEU A 120 -8.83 -13.33 10.78
N ALA A 121 -9.43 -12.14 10.63
CA ALA A 121 -10.57 -11.72 11.45
C ALA A 121 -11.75 -12.70 11.33
N ARG A 122 -12.01 -13.22 10.13
CA ARG A 122 -13.04 -14.23 9.91
C ARG A 122 -12.71 -15.57 10.58
N GLN A 123 -11.47 -16.04 10.45
CA GLN A 123 -11.00 -17.26 11.12
C GLN A 123 -11.11 -17.15 12.63
N TYR A 124 -10.70 -16.02 13.20
CA TYR A 124 -10.83 -15.73 14.61
C TYR A 124 -12.29 -15.76 15.07
N ALA A 125 -13.20 -15.08 14.34
CA ALA A 125 -14.62 -15.09 14.66
C ALA A 125 -15.20 -16.52 14.70
N LEU A 126 -14.83 -17.37 13.75
CA LEU A 126 -15.23 -18.79 13.76
C LEU A 126 -14.67 -19.55 14.95
N ALA A 127 -13.39 -19.32 15.30
CA ALA A 127 -12.72 -20.01 16.40
C ALA A 127 -13.36 -19.70 17.78
N ILE A 128 -13.91 -18.48 17.94
CA ILE A 128 -14.61 -18.09 19.18
C ILE A 128 -16.12 -18.35 19.14
N GLY A 129 -16.63 -19.06 18.12
CA GLY A 129 -18.06 -19.40 18.01
C GLY A 129 -18.96 -18.32 17.41
N GLU A 130 -18.41 -17.20 16.96
CA GLU A 130 -19.12 -16.05 16.38
C GLU A 130 -19.31 -16.20 14.85
N ALA A 131 -19.97 -17.27 14.42
CA ALA A 131 -20.07 -17.65 13.00
C ALA A 131 -20.80 -16.60 12.12
N THR A 132 -21.62 -15.74 12.68
CA THR A 132 -22.31 -14.66 11.97
C THR A 132 -21.47 -13.39 11.83
N ARG A 133 -20.35 -13.28 12.54
CA ARG A 133 -19.45 -12.12 12.54
C ARG A 133 -18.51 -12.18 11.31
N TYR A 134 -18.89 -11.49 10.23
CA TYR A 134 -18.11 -11.45 9.00
C TYR A 134 -18.02 -10.05 8.37
N LYS A 135 -18.78 -9.08 8.84
CA LYS A 135 -18.75 -7.72 8.34
C LYS A 135 -17.58 -6.96 8.94
N VAL A 136 -16.91 -6.20 8.11
CA VAL A 136 -15.82 -5.29 8.49
C VAL A 136 -16.28 -3.87 8.27
N ILE A 137 -16.24 -3.06 9.32
CA ILE A 137 -16.59 -1.64 9.26
C ILE A 137 -15.37 -0.86 8.79
N SER A 138 -15.55 0.04 7.83
CA SER A 138 -14.50 0.95 7.37
C SER A 138 -14.97 2.40 7.29
N ARG A 139 -14.06 3.33 7.08
CA ARG A 139 -14.36 4.77 7.03
C ARG A 139 -14.70 5.23 5.61
N LEU A 140 -15.48 6.31 5.51
CA LEU A 140 -15.79 7.00 4.26
C LEU A 140 -15.47 8.50 4.44
N PRO A 141 -14.53 9.08 3.67
CA PRO A 141 -13.61 8.45 2.71
C PRO A 141 -12.46 7.67 3.37
N SER A 142 -11.94 6.68 2.67
CA SER A 142 -10.76 5.91 3.08
C SER A 142 -10.19 5.10 1.90
N TYR A 143 -8.94 4.67 2.03
CA TYR A 143 -8.31 3.77 1.06
C TYR A 143 -7.74 2.54 1.76
N HIS A 144 -8.10 1.35 1.28
CA HIS A 144 -7.66 0.07 1.83
C HIS A 144 -7.05 -0.88 0.80
N GLY A 145 -7.03 -0.50 -0.46
CA GLY A 145 -6.44 -1.28 -1.53
C GLY A 145 -7.37 -1.46 -2.75
N THR A 146 -6.89 -2.18 -3.75
CA THR A 146 -7.53 -2.32 -5.07
C THR A 146 -7.91 -3.77 -5.43
N THR A 147 -7.55 -4.78 -4.63
CA THR A 147 -8.16 -6.11 -4.76
C THR A 147 -9.62 -6.05 -4.36
N LEU A 148 -10.48 -6.92 -4.88
CA LEU A 148 -11.94 -6.82 -4.68
C LEU A 148 -12.35 -6.82 -3.21
N GLY A 149 -11.70 -7.61 -2.34
CA GLY A 149 -11.96 -7.58 -0.89
C GLY A 149 -11.47 -6.28 -0.24
N ALA A 150 -10.26 -5.83 -0.53
CA ALA A 150 -9.74 -4.57 -0.01
C ALA A 150 -10.53 -3.36 -0.57
N LEU A 151 -10.94 -3.43 -1.85
CA LEU A 151 -11.77 -2.41 -2.49
C LEU A 151 -13.15 -2.33 -1.83
N SER A 152 -13.70 -3.46 -1.37
CA SER A 152 -14.96 -3.50 -0.60
C SER A 152 -14.89 -2.70 0.69
N LEU A 153 -13.70 -2.50 1.25
CA LEU A 153 -13.45 -1.65 2.42
C LEU A 153 -13.09 -0.22 2.04
N THR A 154 -12.55 0.02 0.85
CA THR A 154 -12.22 1.37 0.37
C THR A 154 -13.48 2.23 0.31
N GLY A 155 -13.38 3.43 0.89
CA GLY A 155 -14.45 4.41 0.94
C GLY A 155 -14.23 5.52 -0.09
N ASP A 156 -14.37 5.21 -1.37
CA ASP A 156 -14.33 6.18 -2.48
C ASP A 156 -15.51 5.91 -3.44
N PRO A 157 -16.67 6.55 -3.20
CA PRO A 157 -17.85 6.32 -4.01
C PRO A 157 -17.72 6.76 -5.46
N ALA A 158 -16.88 7.76 -5.73
CA ALA A 158 -16.74 8.33 -7.08
C ALA A 158 -15.77 7.52 -7.94
N GLY A 159 -14.65 7.05 -7.38
CA GLY A 159 -13.60 6.41 -8.13
C GLY A 159 -13.86 4.94 -8.48
N PHE A 160 -14.61 4.23 -7.65
CA PHE A 160 -14.73 2.77 -7.73
C PHE A 160 -16.17 2.24 -7.87
N SER A 161 -17.16 3.13 -8.08
CA SER A 161 -18.58 2.76 -8.21
C SER A 161 -18.84 1.75 -9.34
N MET A 162 -18.06 1.79 -10.41
CA MET A 162 -18.17 0.84 -11.53
C MET A 162 -17.89 -0.62 -11.11
N PHE A 163 -17.15 -0.84 -10.04
CA PHE A 163 -16.84 -2.17 -9.52
C PHE A 163 -17.82 -2.67 -8.46
N ALA A 164 -18.78 -1.84 -8.05
CA ALA A 164 -19.74 -2.17 -6.99
C ALA A 164 -20.44 -3.54 -7.19
N PRO A 165 -20.83 -3.97 -8.40
CA PRO A 165 -21.42 -5.28 -8.61
C PRO A 165 -20.51 -6.47 -8.28
N MET A 166 -19.21 -6.26 -8.21
CA MET A 166 -18.19 -7.29 -7.93
C MET A 166 -17.72 -7.28 -6.47
N MET A 167 -18.14 -6.28 -5.69
CA MET A 167 -17.67 -6.04 -4.32
C MET A 167 -18.64 -6.57 -3.29
N VAL A 168 -18.12 -6.95 -2.12
CA VAL A 168 -18.96 -7.26 -0.95
C VAL A 168 -19.41 -5.93 -0.32
N ASN A 169 -20.73 -5.79 -0.09
CA ASN A 169 -21.25 -4.61 0.59
C ASN A 169 -20.88 -4.63 2.09
N MET A 170 -19.86 -3.87 2.45
CA MET A 170 -19.37 -3.69 3.81
C MET A 170 -19.85 -2.35 4.39
N PRO A 171 -20.21 -2.29 5.70
CA PRO A 171 -20.70 -1.05 6.31
C PRO A 171 -19.61 0.03 6.34
N LYS A 172 -20.03 1.27 6.13
CA LYS A 172 -19.18 2.46 6.19
C LYS A 172 -19.67 3.40 7.29
N ILE A 173 -18.71 3.99 8.00
CA ILE A 173 -18.97 5.09 8.94
C ILE A 173 -18.17 6.32 8.50
N PRO A 174 -18.57 7.53 8.86
CA PRO A 174 -17.84 8.73 8.48
C PRO A 174 -16.39 8.73 8.96
N ALA A 175 -15.49 9.28 8.15
CA ALA A 175 -14.11 9.52 8.58
C ALA A 175 -14.05 10.72 9.55
N PRO A 176 -13.17 10.71 10.57
CA PRO A 176 -13.11 11.74 11.60
C PRO A 176 -12.40 13.01 11.11
N PHE A 177 -12.96 13.66 10.09
CA PHE A 177 -12.39 14.88 9.53
C PHE A 177 -12.84 16.11 10.31
N CYS A 178 -12.25 16.33 11.47
CA CYS A 178 -12.58 17.46 12.35
C CYS A 178 -12.44 18.83 11.67
N ARG A 179 -11.61 18.97 10.64
CA ARG A 179 -11.46 20.22 9.87
C ARG A 179 -12.74 20.63 9.10
N TYR A 180 -13.66 19.73 8.86
CA TYR A 180 -14.96 19.99 8.21
C TYR A 180 -16.11 20.08 9.21
N ARG A 181 -15.80 20.29 10.49
CA ARG A 181 -16.82 20.48 11.53
C ARG A 181 -17.66 21.73 11.29
N PRO A 182 -18.91 21.75 11.71
CA PRO A 182 -19.75 22.95 11.71
C PRO A 182 -19.12 24.10 12.46
N ALA A 183 -19.45 25.33 12.07
CA ALA A 183 -18.99 26.51 12.77
C ALA A 183 -19.49 26.50 14.23
N GLY A 184 -18.56 26.70 15.18
CA GLY A 184 -18.84 26.69 16.62
C GLY A 184 -18.66 25.32 17.31
N GLU A 185 -18.50 24.23 16.57
CA GLU A 185 -18.15 22.92 17.14
C GLU A 185 -16.65 22.87 17.45
N THR A 186 -16.27 22.43 18.63
CA THR A 186 -14.87 22.18 19.00
C THR A 186 -14.31 20.91 18.33
N GLU A 187 -12.98 20.74 18.36
CA GLU A 187 -12.36 19.51 17.83
C GLU A 187 -12.76 18.27 18.64
N ASP A 188 -12.89 18.41 19.96
CA ASP A 188 -13.28 17.31 20.85
C ASP A 188 -14.74 16.90 20.61
N GLU A 189 -15.65 17.85 20.44
CA GLU A 189 -17.05 17.54 20.08
C GLU A 189 -17.13 16.86 18.72
N ALA A 190 -16.38 17.35 17.73
CA ALA A 190 -16.30 16.71 16.42
C ALA A 190 -15.72 15.29 16.51
N ALA A 191 -14.68 15.07 17.30
CA ALA A 191 -14.07 13.75 17.51
C ALA A 191 -15.06 12.78 18.17
N LEU A 192 -15.80 13.21 19.19
CA LEU A 192 -16.82 12.40 19.87
C LEU A 192 -17.96 11.99 18.95
N ARG A 193 -18.34 12.83 17.98
CA ARG A 193 -19.37 12.50 16.98
C ARG A 193 -18.97 11.33 16.07
N PHE A 194 -17.65 11.06 15.91
CA PHE A 194 -17.12 9.99 15.08
C PHE A 194 -16.67 8.76 15.87
N ALA A 195 -16.69 8.82 17.19
CA ALA A 195 -16.38 7.71 18.08
C ALA A 195 -17.55 6.75 18.24
#